data_8b989b1a4812a111c42d865cf01d050b
#
_entry.id   8b989b1a4812a111c42d865cf01d050b
#
_cell.length_a   1.000
_cell.length_b   1.000
_cell.length_c   1.000
_cell.angle_alpha   90.00
_cell.angle_beta   90.00
_cell.angle_gamma   90.00
#
_symmetry.space_group_name_H-M   'P 1'
#
loop_
_entity.id
_entity.type
_entity.pdbx_description
1 polymer ?
#
loop_
_entity_poly.entity_id
_entity_poly.type
_entity_poly.pdbx_seq_one_letter_code
_entity_poly.pdbx_strand_id
1 'polypeptide(L)'
;DNCLLIRLTLKNETEAEKVLDVFPYVEFCLWDAMDDSSNFQRNFSIGEVEVEPDAIYHKSEYRERRDHYAVFWANRPYDGFDTARDAFIGLYGAPSLPEAVQNGRCTNSVVHGWAPVGAMQFHMALRPGELRELFFGLGYVENPEDEKFSAPGVINKTRAHAMIEKYRTPAQFDAAMDALHGHWDTLLSNYHTETGDE
;
A
#
# COMPACT_ATOMS: atom_id res chain seq x y z
N ASP A 1 -5.58 -14.64 -1.51
CA ASP A 1 -5.11 -13.68 -0.50
C ASP A 1 -5.90 -12.37 -0.61
N ASN A 2 -6.08 -11.68 0.49
CA ASN A 2 -6.73 -10.36 0.54
C ASN A 2 -5.67 -9.28 0.27
N CYS A 3 -5.31 -9.10 -1.00
CA CYS A 3 -4.28 -8.15 -1.41
C CYS A 3 -4.63 -7.48 -2.74
N LEU A 4 -4.57 -6.16 -2.76
CA LEU A 4 -4.57 -5.35 -3.97
C LEU A 4 -3.13 -5.24 -4.47
N LEU A 5 -2.89 -5.59 -5.74
CA LEU A 5 -1.58 -5.48 -6.37
C LEU A 5 -1.58 -4.35 -7.40
N ILE A 6 -0.55 -3.53 -7.38
CA ILE A 6 -0.38 -2.38 -8.27
C ILE A 6 1.00 -2.46 -8.93
N ARG A 7 1.06 -2.41 -10.26
CA ARG A 7 2.30 -2.23 -11.03
C ARG A 7 2.36 -0.79 -11.52
N LEU A 8 3.46 -0.13 -11.22
CA LEU A 8 3.82 1.17 -11.80
C LEU A 8 4.98 0.97 -12.76
N THR A 9 4.77 1.27 -14.05
CA THR A 9 5.80 1.24 -15.07
C THR A 9 6.16 2.67 -15.46
N LEU A 10 7.42 3.03 -15.33
CA LEU A 10 7.98 4.33 -15.68
C LEU A 10 8.96 4.18 -16.83
N LYS A 11 8.80 4.99 -17.87
CA LYS A 11 9.71 5.02 -19.02
C LYS A 11 10.17 6.44 -19.29
N ASN A 12 11.47 6.64 -19.41
CA ASN A 12 12.02 7.91 -19.85
C ASN A 12 12.02 7.98 -21.39
N GLU A 13 11.09 8.74 -21.96
CA GLU A 13 10.98 8.94 -23.41
C GLU A 13 11.76 10.15 -23.93
N THR A 14 12.56 10.80 -23.07
CA THR A 14 13.37 11.98 -23.45
C THR A 14 14.81 11.60 -23.73
N GLU A 15 15.54 12.53 -24.36
CA GLU A 15 16.97 12.37 -24.70
C GLU A 15 17.92 12.64 -23.51
N ALA A 16 17.39 13.10 -22.36
CA ALA A 16 18.17 13.41 -21.17
C ALA A 16 17.77 12.51 -19.99
N GLU A 17 18.73 12.26 -19.10
CA GLU A 17 18.43 11.59 -17.83
C GLU A 17 17.36 12.37 -17.04
N LYS A 18 16.42 11.65 -16.46
CA LYS A 18 15.39 12.18 -15.57
C LYS A 18 15.59 11.66 -14.16
N VAL A 19 15.62 12.57 -13.21
CA VAL A 19 15.55 12.26 -11.78
C VAL A 19 14.14 12.56 -11.29
N LEU A 20 13.55 11.61 -10.59
CA LEU A 20 12.19 11.73 -10.08
C LEU A 20 12.05 11.03 -8.74
N ASP A 21 11.07 11.50 -7.97
CA ASP A 21 10.61 10.87 -6.76
C ASP A 21 9.19 10.35 -6.96
N VAL A 22 8.95 9.12 -6.51
CA VAL A 22 7.63 8.48 -6.55
C VAL A 22 7.14 8.35 -5.13
N PHE A 23 5.91 8.81 -4.90
CA PHE A 23 5.29 8.82 -3.58
C PHE A 23 3.98 8.02 -3.59
N PRO A 24 4.03 6.68 -3.50
CA PRO A 24 2.81 5.91 -3.28
C PRO A 24 2.26 6.21 -1.89
N TYR A 25 0.93 6.36 -1.84
CA TYR A 25 0.22 6.79 -0.64
C TYR A 25 -1.07 6.01 -0.45
N VAL A 26 -1.34 5.58 0.78
CA VAL A 26 -2.60 4.96 1.19
C VAL A 26 -3.07 5.53 2.53
N GLU A 27 -4.38 5.69 2.69
CA GLU A 27 -5.01 5.88 3.99
C GLU A 27 -5.59 4.53 4.44
N PHE A 28 -5.24 4.11 5.65
CA PHE A 28 -5.69 2.83 6.16
C PHE A 28 -7.13 2.89 6.65
N CYS A 29 -7.93 1.91 6.24
CA CYS A 29 -9.26 1.67 6.75
C CYS A 29 -9.39 0.18 7.10
N LEU A 30 -9.49 -0.14 8.39
CA LEU A 30 -9.61 -1.53 8.87
C LEU A 30 -11.02 -1.90 9.32
N TRP A 31 -11.98 -0.98 9.25
CA TRP A 31 -13.33 -1.19 9.72
C TRP A 31 -14.36 -1.02 8.60
N ASP A 32 -14.81 0.18 8.41
CA ASP A 32 -15.85 0.53 7.45
C ASP A 32 -15.48 1.86 6.80
N ALA A 33 -15.34 1.87 5.48
CA ALA A 33 -14.91 3.06 4.73
C ALA A 33 -15.95 4.20 4.81
N MET A 34 -17.24 3.87 4.91
CA MET A 34 -18.30 4.87 5.03
C MET A 34 -18.31 5.47 6.43
N ASP A 35 -18.15 4.64 7.47
CA ASP A 35 -18.05 5.11 8.86
C ASP A 35 -16.78 5.96 9.03
N ASP A 36 -15.65 5.52 8.51
CA ASP A 36 -14.39 6.27 8.51
C ASP A 36 -14.47 7.62 7.78
N SER A 37 -15.23 7.68 6.69
CA SER A 37 -15.37 8.91 5.90
C SER A 37 -16.35 9.92 6.51
N SER A 38 -17.37 9.43 7.22
CA SER A 38 -18.47 10.25 7.76
C SER A 38 -18.35 10.55 9.25
N ASN A 39 -17.63 9.75 10.00
CA ASN A 39 -17.46 9.87 11.43
C ASN A 39 -16.01 10.19 11.81
N PHE A 40 -15.82 10.97 12.86
CA PHE A 40 -14.50 11.22 13.45
C PHE A 40 -13.88 9.98 14.13
N GLN A 41 -14.52 8.81 14.04
CA GLN A 41 -14.04 7.59 14.70
C GLN A 41 -12.68 7.12 14.16
N ARG A 42 -12.37 7.40 12.90
CA ARG A 42 -11.03 7.19 12.33
C ARG A 42 -9.93 7.91 13.13
N ASN A 43 -10.24 9.09 13.63
CA ASN A 43 -9.33 9.88 14.45
C ASN A 43 -9.19 9.36 15.89
N PHE A 44 -10.12 8.51 16.32
CA PHE A 44 -10.09 7.87 17.64
C PHE A 44 -9.63 6.41 17.58
N SER A 45 -9.48 5.84 16.37
CA SER A 45 -8.88 4.52 16.26
C SER A 45 -7.42 4.62 16.69
N ILE A 46 -7.12 4.03 17.81
CA ILE A 46 -5.75 3.88 18.30
C ILE A 46 -5.08 2.86 17.37
N GLY A 47 -4.52 3.37 16.30
CA GLY A 47 -3.74 2.57 15.36
C GLY A 47 -2.28 2.60 15.77
N GLU A 48 -1.67 1.44 15.82
CA GLU A 48 -0.22 1.32 15.93
C GLU A 48 0.35 1.07 14.55
N VAL A 49 1.44 1.75 14.26
CA VAL A 49 2.16 1.59 13.00
C VAL A 49 3.51 0.97 13.30
N GLU A 50 3.85 -0.05 12.54
CA GLU A 50 5.18 -0.63 12.52
C GLU A 50 5.77 -0.49 11.12
N VAL A 51 7.08 -0.28 11.04
CA VAL A 51 7.78 0.03 9.80
C VAL A 51 8.91 -0.97 9.59
N GLU A 52 8.98 -1.56 8.40
CA GLU A 52 10.08 -2.35 7.89
C GLU A 52 10.64 -1.69 6.63
N PRO A 53 11.82 -2.04 6.13
CA PRO A 53 12.46 -1.32 5.02
C PRO A 53 11.64 -1.23 3.73
N ASP A 54 10.68 -2.13 3.52
CA ASP A 54 9.85 -2.23 2.32
C ASP A 54 8.35 -2.35 2.63
N ALA A 55 7.96 -2.22 3.91
CA ALA A 55 6.57 -2.36 4.32
C ALA A 55 6.20 -1.47 5.50
N ILE A 56 4.95 -1.02 5.51
CA ILE A 56 4.31 -0.25 6.59
C ILE A 56 3.09 -1.03 7.04
N TYR A 57 3.02 -1.34 8.34
CA TYR A 57 1.94 -2.10 8.95
C TYR A 57 1.07 -1.21 9.81
N HIS A 58 -0.23 -1.35 9.71
CA HIS A 58 -1.18 -0.63 10.54
C HIS A 58 -2.12 -1.62 11.23
N LYS A 59 -2.13 -1.57 12.55
CA LYS A 59 -3.00 -2.38 13.40
C LYS A 59 -3.94 -1.46 14.17
N SER A 60 -5.21 -1.81 14.24
CA SER A 60 -6.20 -1.17 15.09
C SER A 60 -6.69 -2.15 16.15
N GLU A 61 -6.69 -1.70 17.40
CA GLU A 61 -7.29 -2.42 18.52
C GLU A 61 -8.76 -2.05 18.72
N TYR A 62 -9.34 -1.31 17.79
CA TYR A 62 -10.68 -0.77 17.94
C TYR A 62 -11.77 -1.81 17.63
N ARG A 63 -12.77 -1.87 18.48
CA ARG A 63 -13.96 -2.74 18.39
C ARG A 63 -13.60 -4.25 18.32
N GLU A 64 -14.23 -4.97 17.40
CA GLU A 64 -14.22 -6.44 17.33
C GLU A 64 -13.08 -7.01 16.50
N ARG A 65 -12.41 -6.16 15.69
CA ARG A 65 -11.36 -6.60 14.77
C ARG A 65 -9.96 -6.34 15.33
N ARG A 66 -9.64 -7.01 16.43
CA ARG A 66 -8.36 -6.82 17.14
C ARG A 66 -7.23 -7.73 16.68
N ASP A 67 -7.54 -8.71 15.87
CA ASP A 67 -6.64 -9.77 15.42
C ASP A 67 -6.06 -9.54 14.03
N HIS A 68 -6.44 -8.46 13.36
CA HIS A 68 -6.03 -8.13 12.00
C HIS A 68 -5.23 -6.85 11.89
N TYR A 69 -4.51 -6.74 10.78
CA TYR A 69 -3.75 -5.55 10.42
C TYR A 69 -3.70 -5.38 8.89
N ALA A 70 -3.49 -4.15 8.46
CA ALA A 70 -3.18 -3.85 7.07
C ALA A 70 -1.67 -3.77 6.87
N VAL A 71 -1.22 -4.10 5.67
CA VAL A 71 0.16 -3.93 5.24
C VAL A 71 0.20 -3.26 3.88
N PHE A 72 0.93 -2.17 3.79
CA PHE A 72 1.31 -1.52 2.55
C PHE A 72 2.78 -1.78 2.29
N TRP A 73 3.11 -2.39 1.14
CA TRP A 73 4.46 -2.87 0.85
C TRP A 73 4.89 -2.56 -0.57
N ALA A 74 6.20 -2.58 -0.81
CA ALA A 74 6.81 -2.44 -2.12
C ALA A 74 7.77 -3.61 -2.41
N ASN A 75 8.09 -3.82 -3.68
CA ASN A 75 9.03 -4.87 -4.10
C ASN A 75 10.50 -4.56 -3.82
N ARG A 76 10.80 -3.39 -3.26
CA ARG A 76 12.14 -2.95 -2.86
C ARG A 76 12.06 -2.01 -1.65
N PRO A 77 13.16 -1.84 -0.91
CA PRO A 77 13.24 -0.84 0.13
C PRO A 77 12.96 0.57 -0.40
N TYR A 78 12.24 1.36 0.36
CA TYR A 78 11.99 2.77 0.09
C TYR A 78 13.14 3.65 0.63
N ASP A 79 13.27 4.85 0.06
CA ASP A 79 14.31 5.82 0.43
C ASP A 79 13.83 6.72 1.59
N GLY A 80 12.52 6.84 1.79
CA GLY A 80 11.90 7.58 2.88
C GLY A 80 10.44 7.14 3.06
N PHE A 81 9.84 7.53 4.18
CA PHE A 81 8.44 7.22 4.48
C PHE A 81 7.81 8.27 5.39
N ASP A 82 6.49 8.30 5.42
CA ASP A 82 5.70 8.96 6.46
C ASP A 82 4.50 8.09 6.82
N THR A 83 4.21 8.01 8.11
CA THR A 83 3.01 7.32 8.60
C THR A 83 2.02 8.25 9.27
N ALA A 84 2.43 9.51 9.56
CA ALA A 84 1.55 10.56 10.02
C ALA A 84 0.98 11.35 8.83
N ARG A 85 -0.35 11.41 8.72
CA ARG A 85 -1.03 12.13 7.65
C ARG A 85 -0.60 13.59 7.57
N ASP A 86 -0.51 14.25 8.72
CA ASP A 86 -0.13 15.68 8.78
C ASP A 86 1.33 15.92 8.37
N ALA A 87 2.22 14.96 8.56
CA ALA A 87 3.59 15.05 8.10
C ALA A 87 3.70 14.93 6.57
N PHE A 88 2.89 14.04 5.96
CA PHE A 88 2.91 13.83 4.53
C PHE A 88 2.08 14.87 3.75
N ILE A 89 0.82 15.07 4.15
CA ILE A 89 -0.11 15.98 3.46
C ILE A 89 0.14 17.45 3.86
N GLY A 90 0.55 17.70 5.11
CA GLY A 90 0.55 19.00 5.75
C GLY A 90 -0.69 19.23 6.61
N LEU A 91 -0.56 19.97 7.69
CA LEU A 91 -1.65 20.20 8.66
C LEU A 91 -2.91 20.80 8.05
N TYR A 92 -2.73 21.69 7.07
CA TYR A 92 -3.82 22.34 6.30
C TYR A 92 -3.76 21.99 4.82
N GLY A 93 -2.99 20.94 4.47
CA GLY A 93 -2.78 20.52 3.09
C GLY A 93 -3.93 19.69 2.53
N ALA A 94 -3.88 19.45 1.24
CA ALA A 94 -4.82 18.59 0.53
C ALA A 94 -4.08 17.44 -0.17
N PRO A 95 -4.73 16.26 -0.34
CA PRO A 95 -4.13 15.13 -1.05
C PRO A 95 -3.71 15.44 -2.50
N SER A 96 -4.29 16.47 -3.11
CA SER A 96 -3.91 16.93 -4.46
C SER A 96 -2.55 17.63 -4.52
N LEU A 97 -2.02 18.10 -3.38
CA LEU A 97 -0.74 18.80 -3.30
C LEU A 97 -0.07 18.54 -1.93
N PRO A 98 0.39 17.31 -1.64
CA PRO A 98 0.99 16.98 -0.37
C PRO A 98 2.29 17.75 -0.12
N GLU A 99 2.49 18.16 1.13
CA GLU A 99 3.69 18.94 1.52
C GLU A 99 4.99 18.14 1.30
N ALA A 100 5.00 16.84 1.61
CA ALA A 100 6.15 15.98 1.37
C ALA A 100 6.53 15.91 -0.12
N VAL A 101 5.53 15.88 -1.02
CA VAL A 101 5.76 15.89 -2.48
C VAL A 101 6.32 17.24 -2.94
N GLN A 102 5.79 18.36 -2.44
CA GLN A 102 6.31 19.70 -2.74
C GLN A 102 7.76 19.87 -2.27
N ASN A 103 8.09 19.30 -1.12
CA ASN A 103 9.43 19.36 -0.53
C ASN A 103 10.38 18.31 -1.10
N GLY A 104 9.87 17.38 -1.95
CA GLY A 104 10.66 16.28 -2.54
C GLY A 104 11.17 15.26 -1.54
N ARG A 105 10.58 15.17 -0.34
CA ARG A 105 11.04 14.23 0.69
C ARG A 105 9.98 13.94 1.75
N CYS A 106 9.98 12.69 2.22
CA CYS A 106 9.34 12.29 3.46
C CYS A 106 10.18 12.68 4.69
N THR A 107 9.55 12.70 5.85
CA THR A 107 10.18 13.08 7.13
C THR A 107 10.52 11.89 8.02
N ASN A 108 10.16 10.68 7.59
CA ASN A 108 10.24 9.43 8.34
C ASN A 108 9.44 9.47 9.65
N SER A 109 8.27 10.10 9.59
CA SER A 109 7.36 10.18 10.72
C SER A 109 6.78 8.82 11.08
N VAL A 110 6.72 8.52 12.37
CA VAL A 110 6.01 7.35 12.91
C VAL A 110 4.90 7.84 13.81
N VAL A 111 3.66 7.53 13.45
CA VAL A 111 2.48 7.93 14.22
C VAL A 111 2.00 6.78 15.12
N HIS A 112 1.52 7.16 16.30
CA HIS A 112 0.81 6.27 17.19
C HIS A 112 -0.57 6.87 17.49
N GLY A 113 -1.61 6.28 16.89
CA GLY A 113 -3.00 6.55 17.19
C GLY A 113 -3.73 7.52 16.27
N TRP A 114 -3.11 8.59 15.77
CA TRP A 114 -3.84 9.64 15.08
C TRP A 114 -3.63 9.61 13.56
N ALA A 115 -4.71 9.40 12.79
CA ALA A 115 -4.75 9.42 11.33
C ALA A 115 -3.54 8.75 10.65
N PRO A 116 -3.29 7.45 10.91
CA PRO A 116 -2.16 6.74 10.32
C PRO A 116 -2.34 6.56 8.82
N VAL A 117 -1.24 6.73 8.09
CA VAL A 117 -1.17 6.54 6.63
C VAL A 117 0.04 5.67 6.28
N GLY A 118 0.05 5.14 5.07
CA GLY A 118 1.24 4.55 4.46
C GLY A 118 1.70 5.43 3.31
N ALA A 119 2.77 6.18 3.50
CA ALA A 119 3.44 6.92 2.45
C ALA A 119 4.88 6.44 2.33
N MET A 120 5.32 6.14 1.12
CA MET A 120 6.69 5.75 0.82
C MET A 120 7.29 6.73 -0.18
N GLN A 121 8.62 6.86 -0.19
CA GLN A 121 9.35 7.63 -1.18
C GLN A 121 10.36 6.74 -1.88
N PHE A 122 10.40 6.81 -3.21
CA PHE A 122 11.39 6.14 -4.05
C PHE A 122 12.09 7.17 -4.93
N HIS A 123 13.36 7.39 -4.66
CA HIS A 123 14.20 8.23 -5.48
C HIS A 123 14.83 7.41 -6.61
N MET A 124 14.75 7.89 -7.85
CA MET A 124 15.32 7.18 -8.99
C MET A 124 15.74 8.09 -10.13
N ALA A 125 16.82 7.68 -10.79
CA ALA A 125 17.25 8.26 -12.05
C ALA A 125 16.95 7.28 -13.18
N LEU A 126 16.39 7.77 -14.28
CA LEU A 126 16.11 7.01 -15.50
C LEU A 126 16.92 7.60 -16.65
N ARG A 127 17.77 6.79 -17.28
CA ARG A 127 18.47 7.14 -18.50
C ARG A 127 17.50 7.26 -19.67
N PRO A 128 17.88 7.93 -20.78
CA PRO A 128 17.09 7.94 -22.00
C PRO A 128 16.66 6.52 -22.43
N GLY A 129 15.37 6.33 -22.69
CA GLY A 129 14.78 5.04 -23.07
C GLY A 129 14.66 4.01 -21.94
N GLU A 130 15.16 4.29 -20.75
CA GLU A 130 15.12 3.35 -19.62
C GLU A 130 13.69 3.17 -19.10
N LEU A 131 13.36 1.91 -18.79
CA LEU A 131 12.11 1.50 -18.16
C LEU A 131 12.41 0.97 -16.77
N ARG A 132 11.60 1.39 -15.78
CA ARG A 132 11.62 0.89 -14.39
C ARG A 132 10.23 0.48 -13.97
N GLU A 133 10.16 -0.59 -13.21
CA GLU A 133 8.92 -1.07 -12.61
C GLU A 133 9.01 -1.07 -11.09
N LEU A 134 7.94 -0.61 -10.47
CA LEU A 134 7.69 -0.73 -9.04
C LEU A 134 6.40 -1.52 -8.84
N PHE A 135 6.43 -2.44 -7.90
CA PHE A 135 5.25 -3.19 -7.48
C PHE A 135 4.89 -2.78 -6.07
N PHE A 136 3.62 -2.54 -5.86
CA PHE A 136 3.05 -2.22 -4.56
C PHE A 136 1.94 -3.19 -4.23
N GLY A 137 1.75 -3.47 -2.95
CA GLY A 137 0.60 -4.21 -2.49
C GLY A 137 0.00 -3.56 -1.25
N LEU A 138 -1.33 -3.54 -1.21
CA LEU A 138 -2.09 -3.24 -0.02
C LEU A 138 -2.79 -4.52 0.40
N GLY A 139 -2.38 -5.08 1.52
CA GLY A 139 -2.85 -6.35 2.03
C GLY A 139 -3.58 -6.22 3.36
N TYR A 140 -4.44 -7.19 3.61
CA TYR A 140 -5.16 -7.37 4.86
C TYR A 140 -4.82 -8.77 5.40
N VAL A 141 -4.41 -8.83 6.66
CA VAL A 141 -3.98 -10.06 7.32
C VAL A 141 -4.69 -10.24 8.64
N GLU A 142 -5.19 -11.45 8.88
CA GLU A 142 -5.72 -11.89 10.17
C GLU A 142 -4.75 -12.90 10.82
N ASN A 143 -4.43 -12.67 12.09
CA ASN A 143 -3.71 -13.63 12.92
C ASN A 143 -4.70 -14.31 13.87
N PRO A 144 -4.49 -15.59 14.27
CA PRO A 144 -5.18 -16.15 15.40
C PRO A 144 -4.92 -15.31 16.65
N GLU A 145 -5.88 -15.27 17.57
CA GLU A 145 -5.80 -14.42 18.76
C GLU A 145 -4.55 -14.70 19.62
N ASP A 146 -4.17 -15.97 19.73
CA ASP A 146 -3.00 -16.46 20.46
C ASP A 146 -1.67 -16.24 19.71
N GLU A 147 -1.72 -15.98 18.39
CA GLU A 147 -0.56 -15.70 17.55
C GLU A 147 -0.46 -14.24 17.11
N LYS A 148 -1.24 -13.37 17.69
CA LYS A 148 -1.39 -11.97 17.29
C LYS A 148 -0.09 -11.18 17.33
N PHE A 149 0.71 -11.41 18.37
CA PHE A 149 1.98 -10.74 18.60
C PHE A 149 3.14 -11.73 18.62
N SER A 150 4.28 -11.33 18.06
CA SER A 150 5.54 -12.04 18.16
C SER A 150 6.32 -11.70 19.43
N ALA A 151 6.05 -10.50 19.99
CA ALA A 151 6.56 -10.00 21.27
C ALA A 151 5.55 -8.96 21.82
N PRO A 152 5.64 -8.52 23.10
CA PRO A 152 4.73 -7.53 23.64
C PRO A 152 4.65 -6.28 22.75
N GLY A 153 3.45 -6.01 22.21
CA GLY A 153 3.16 -4.87 21.33
C GLY A 153 3.70 -4.98 19.90
N VAL A 154 4.39 -6.06 19.52
CA VAL A 154 4.94 -6.25 18.19
C VAL A 154 4.05 -7.18 17.37
N ILE A 155 3.54 -6.70 16.23
CA ILE A 155 2.68 -7.49 15.33
C ILE A 155 3.45 -8.74 14.85
N ASN A 156 2.78 -9.89 14.87
CA ASN A 156 3.30 -11.08 14.19
C ASN A 156 3.11 -10.94 12.67
N LYS A 157 4.20 -10.68 11.97
CA LYS A 157 4.24 -10.39 10.53
C LYS A 157 4.42 -11.62 9.64
N THR A 158 4.48 -12.81 10.22
CA THR A 158 4.79 -14.06 9.48
C THR A 158 3.87 -14.26 8.27
N ARG A 159 2.57 -14.03 8.43
CA ARG A 159 1.58 -14.19 7.34
C ARG A 159 1.70 -13.08 6.29
N ALA A 160 2.01 -11.85 6.71
CA ALA A 160 2.24 -10.74 5.78
C ALA A 160 3.50 -10.99 4.95
N HIS A 161 4.62 -11.41 5.57
CA HIS A 161 5.84 -11.76 4.84
C HIS A 161 5.58 -12.87 3.82
N ALA A 162 4.85 -13.92 4.20
CA ALA A 162 4.49 -14.99 3.26
C ALA A 162 3.64 -14.49 2.08
N MET A 163 2.73 -13.54 2.32
CA MET A 163 1.93 -12.89 1.27
C MET A 163 2.81 -12.02 0.36
N ILE A 164 3.68 -11.18 0.93
CA ILE A 164 4.59 -10.31 0.18
C ILE A 164 5.49 -11.13 -0.75
N GLU A 165 6.11 -12.20 -0.23
CA GLU A 165 7.00 -13.07 -1.00
C GLU A 165 6.32 -13.74 -2.20
N LYS A 166 5.01 -13.94 -2.17
CA LYS A 166 4.24 -14.46 -3.31
C LYS A 166 4.19 -13.52 -4.51
N TYR A 167 4.35 -12.21 -4.30
CA TYR A 167 4.08 -11.20 -5.32
C TYR A 167 5.25 -10.23 -5.55
N ARG A 168 6.39 -10.50 -4.94
CA ARG A 168 7.55 -9.58 -4.90
C ARG A 168 8.23 -9.40 -6.25
N THR A 169 8.28 -10.43 -7.09
CA THR A 169 9.00 -10.40 -8.36
C THR A 169 8.06 -10.17 -9.56
N PRO A 170 8.56 -9.62 -10.69
CA PRO A 170 7.76 -9.47 -11.90
C PRO A 170 7.07 -10.75 -12.33
N ALA A 171 7.80 -11.87 -12.34
CA ALA A 171 7.25 -13.17 -12.75
C ALA A 171 6.12 -13.66 -11.83
N GLN A 172 6.26 -13.45 -10.52
CA GLN A 172 5.22 -13.80 -9.54
C GLN A 172 3.99 -12.89 -9.69
N PHE A 173 4.20 -11.60 -9.94
CA PHE A 173 3.13 -10.65 -10.22
C PHE A 173 2.36 -11.03 -11.48
N ASP A 174 3.06 -11.32 -12.58
CA ASP A 174 2.47 -11.74 -13.85
C ASP A 174 1.65 -13.02 -13.68
N ALA A 175 2.22 -14.03 -13.02
CA ALA A 175 1.51 -15.27 -12.74
C ALA A 175 0.23 -15.07 -11.90
N ALA A 176 0.24 -14.13 -10.95
CA ALA A 176 -0.94 -13.79 -10.17
C ALA A 176 -2.02 -13.10 -11.01
N MET A 177 -1.62 -12.18 -11.90
CA MET A 177 -2.53 -11.51 -12.84
C MET A 177 -3.13 -12.49 -13.85
N ASP A 178 -2.32 -13.39 -14.41
CA ASP A 178 -2.80 -14.42 -15.34
C ASP A 178 -3.80 -15.37 -14.66
N ALA A 179 -3.50 -15.77 -13.41
CA ALA A 179 -4.42 -16.60 -12.63
C ALA A 179 -5.75 -15.87 -12.34
N LEU A 180 -5.70 -14.55 -12.06
CA LEU A 180 -6.89 -13.73 -11.85
C LEU A 180 -7.70 -13.60 -13.14
N HIS A 181 -7.07 -13.32 -14.28
CA HIS A 181 -7.73 -13.26 -15.58
C HIS A 181 -8.38 -14.60 -15.92
N GLY A 182 -7.65 -15.72 -15.80
CA GLY A 182 -8.20 -17.05 -16.07
C GLY A 182 -9.39 -17.42 -15.17
N HIS A 183 -9.39 -16.97 -13.91
CA HIS A 183 -10.53 -17.13 -13.01
C HIS A 183 -11.77 -16.37 -13.54
N TRP A 184 -11.60 -15.09 -13.89
CA TRP A 184 -12.69 -14.26 -14.40
C TRP A 184 -13.19 -14.76 -15.77
N ASP A 185 -12.28 -15.14 -16.66
CA ASP A 185 -12.65 -15.71 -17.97
C ASP A 185 -13.50 -16.96 -17.80
N THR A 186 -13.12 -17.85 -16.87
CA THR A 186 -13.90 -19.05 -16.55
C THR A 186 -15.28 -18.71 -16.00
N LEU A 187 -15.35 -17.74 -15.06
CA LEU A 187 -16.59 -17.34 -14.42
C LEU A 187 -17.55 -16.66 -15.41
N LEU A 188 -17.02 -15.80 -16.28
CA LEU A 188 -17.79 -15.01 -17.23
C LEU A 188 -18.09 -15.76 -18.55
N SER A 189 -17.39 -16.86 -18.85
CA SER A 189 -17.56 -17.63 -20.09
C SER A 189 -18.99 -18.20 -20.32
N ASN A 190 -19.76 -18.28 -19.25
CA ASN A 190 -21.15 -18.73 -19.30
C ASN A 190 -22.12 -17.65 -19.84
N TYR A 191 -21.66 -16.42 -20.05
CA TYR A 191 -22.48 -15.32 -20.55
C TYR A 191 -21.81 -14.68 -21.75
N HIS A 192 -22.40 -14.90 -22.93
CA HIS A 192 -21.90 -14.32 -24.16
C HIS A 192 -23.02 -13.47 -24.80
N THR A 193 -22.71 -12.20 -25.09
CA THR A 193 -23.63 -11.32 -25.83
C THR A 193 -22.95 -10.85 -27.10
N GLU A 194 -23.59 -11.09 -28.23
CA GLU A 194 -23.27 -10.44 -29.50
C GLU A 194 -24.26 -9.27 -29.67
N THR A 195 -23.78 -8.05 -29.63
CA THR A 195 -24.56 -6.87 -29.97
C THR A 195 -24.12 -6.39 -31.33
N GLY A 196 -25.09 -6.08 -32.20
CA GLY A 196 -24.81 -5.60 -33.57
C GLY A 196 -24.41 -4.13 -33.66
N ASP A 197 -24.14 -3.49 -32.52
CA ASP A 197 -23.61 -2.10 -32.43
C ASP A 197 -22.10 -2.15 -32.40
N GLU A 198 -21.45 -1.59 -33.44
CA GLU A 198 -20.03 -1.30 -33.50
C GLU A 198 -19.67 -0.03 -32.70
#